data_e1a2e80d1ef5c80ffe1d71ea666e7645
#
_entry.id   e1a2e80d1ef5c80ffe1d71ea666e7645
#
_cell.length_a   1.000
_cell.length_b   1.000
_cell.length_c   1.000
_cell.angle_alpha   90.00
_cell.angle_beta   90.00
_cell.angle_gamma   90.00
#
_symmetry.space_group_name_H-M   'P 1'
#
loop_
_entity.id
_entity.type
_entity.pdbx_description
1 polymer ?
#
loop_
_entity_poly.entity_id
_entity_poly.type
_entity_poly.pdbx_seq_one_letter_code
_entity_poly.pdbx_strand_id
1 'polypeptide(L)'
;MDKTIKVILLMNSERLISEIEEVSADIGEPDCKLIKPMEIWEGPNLAPWMMDHTKQDTFMINSDKIITLADPTPTLLEKYEDCTK
;
A
#
# COMPACT_ATOMS: atom_id res chain seq x y z
N MET A 1 -16.41 -9.89 0.20
CA MET A 1 -15.73 -9.33 1.37
C MET A 1 -15.13 -8.00 1.04
N ASP A 2 -15.26 -7.08 1.98
CA ASP A 2 -14.77 -5.73 1.74
C ASP A 2 -13.26 -5.68 1.88
N LYS A 3 -12.62 -5.02 0.92
CA LYS A 3 -11.19 -4.76 0.99
C LYS A 3 -10.95 -3.50 1.80
N THR A 4 -9.89 -3.52 2.58
CA THR A 4 -9.42 -2.32 3.27
C THR A 4 -8.34 -1.68 2.43
N ILE A 5 -8.65 -0.53 1.83
CA ILE A 5 -7.72 0.19 0.97
C ILE A 5 -7.37 1.51 1.64
N LYS A 6 -6.08 1.76 1.83
CA LYS A 6 -5.59 2.94 2.53
C LYS A 6 -4.48 3.62 1.77
N VAL A 7 -4.38 4.92 1.96
CA VAL A 7 -3.17 5.67 1.61
C VAL A 7 -2.21 5.51 2.76
N ILE A 8 -0.97 5.14 2.46
CA ILE A 8 0.04 4.77 3.45
C ILE A 8 1.23 5.70 3.29
N LEU A 9 1.59 6.40 4.37
CA LEU A 9 2.82 7.19 4.39
C LEU A 9 3.86 6.41 5.18
N LEU A 10 4.96 6.08 4.53
CA LEU A 10 6.07 5.34 5.14
C LEU A 10 7.12 6.28 5.73
N MET A 11 7.97 5.74 6.60
CA MET A 11 9.01 6.52 7.28
C MET A 11 10.03 7.14 6.35
N ASN A 12 10.20 6.57 5.15
CA ASN A 12 11.10 7.13 4.12
C ASN A 12 10.40 8.15 3.23
N SER A 13 9.22 8.61 3.62
CA SER A 13 8.39 9.58 2.88
C SER A 13 7.73 9.03 1.62
N GLU A 14 7.84 7.75 1.35
CA GLU A 14 7.11 7.15 0.25
C GLU A 14 5.61 7.13 0.55
N ARG A 15 4.82 7.41 -0.45
CA ARG A 15 3.36 7.39 -0.36
C ARG A 15 2.82 6.29 -1.24
N LEU A 16 2.06 5.40 -0.62
CA LEU A 16 1.47 4.26 -1.31
C LEU A 16 -0.04 4.28 -1.16
N ILE A 17 -0.73 3.65 -2.09
CA ILE A 17 -2.11 3.24 -1.89
C ILE A 17 -2.14 1.73 -2.08
N SER A 18 -2.80 1.03 -1.18
CA SER A 18 -2.78 -0.44 -1.19
C SER A 18 -3.95 -1.00 -0.43
N GLU A 19 -4.36 -2.18 -0.84
CA GLU A 19 -5.14 -3.05 0.04
C GLU A 19 -4.20 -3.49 1.16
N ILE A 20 -4.67 -3.44 2.41
CA ILE A 20 -3.84 -3.75 3.57
C ILE A 20 -4.57 -4.69 4.51
N GLU A 21 -3.85 -5.67 5.04
CA GLU A 21 -4.35 -6.58 6.05
C GLU A 21 -3.38 -6.66 7.21
N GLU A 22 -3.92 -6.72 8.43
CA GLU A 22 -3.11 -7.06 9.59
C GLU A 22 -2.94 -8.57 9.65
N VAL A 23 -1.76 -9.02 9.99
CA VAL A 23 -1.48 -10.44 10.16
C VAL A 23 -0.84 -10.67 11.52
N SER A 24 -1.07 -11.84 12.09
CA SER A 24 -0.42 -12.21 13.35
C SER A 24 1.06 -12.43 13.13
N ALA A 25 1.88 -11.83 13.98
CA ALA A 25 3.33 -11.95 13.87
C ALA A 25 3.97 -11.82 15.24
N ASP A 26 5.14 -12.42 15.39
CA ASP A 26 5.94 -12.26 16.60
C ASP A 26 6.58 -10.88 16.62
N ILE A 27 7.00 -10.44 17.80
CA ILE A 27 7.63 -9.12 17.96
C ILE A 27 8.84 -9.03 17.03
N GLY A 28 8.89 -7.95 16.25
CA GLY A 28 9.98 -7.70 15.30
C GLY A 28 9.78 -8.31 13.92
N GLU A 29 8.75 -9.12 13.73
CA GLU A 29 8.43 -9.67 12.42
C GLU A 29 7.39 -8.80 11.70
N PRO A 30 7.35 -8.84 10.36
CA PRO A 30 6.35 -8.09 9.60
C PRO A 30 4.92 -8.49 10.01
N ASP A 31 4.12 -7.50 10.36
CA ASP A 31 2.76 -7.70 10.85
C ASP A 31 1.70 -7.10 9.93
N CYS A 32 2.09 -6.56 8.80
CA CYS A 32 1.17 -6.02 7.80
C CYS A 32 1.44 -6.62 6.43
N LYS A 33 0.37 -6.91 5.72
CA LYS A 33 0.45 -7.43 4.36
C LYS A 33 -0.13 -6.40 3.42
N LEU A 34 0.64 -5.99 2.43
CA LEU A 34 0.22 -5.07 1.38
C LEU A 34 -0.07 -5.88 0.12
N ILE A 35 -1.26 -5.73 -0.42
CA ILE A 35 -1.68 -6.45 -1.61
C ILE A 35 -1.82 -5.42 -2.74
N LYS A 36 -1.05 -5.62 -3.80
CA LYS A 36 -0.99 -4.74 -4.97
C LYS A 36 -0.72 -3.29 -4.59
N PRO A 37 0.36 -3.01 -3.82
CA PRO A 37 0.67 -1.63 -3.47
C PRO A 37 1.10 -0.84 -4.70
N MET A 38 0.58 0.38 -4.80
CA MET A 38 0.90 1.32 -5.87
C MET A 38 1.56 2.54 -5.26
N GLU A 39 2.66 2.99 -5.84
CA GLU A 39 3.31 4.22 -5.43
C GLU A 39 2.52 5.41 -5.99
N ILE A 40 2.26 6.38 -5.13
CA ILE A 40 1.54 7.59 -5.54
C ILE A 40 2.58 8.61 -6.00
N TRP A 41 2.51 8.93 -7.28
CA TRP A 41 3.37 9.95 -7.86
C TRP A 41 2.60 11.27 -7.89
N GLU A 42 3.04 12.19 -8.69
CA GLU A 42 2.43 13.50 -8.79
C GLU A 42 0.97 13.40 -9.21
N GLY A 43 0.05 14.02 -8.45
CA GLY A 43 -1.38 13.96 -8.71
C GLY A 43 -1.92 12.55 -8.51
N PRO A 44 -2.87 12.10 -9.33
CA PRO A 44 -3.44 10.76 -9.21
C PRO A 44 -2.66 9.70 -9.99
N ASN A 45 -1.39 9.96 -10.33
CA ASN A 45 -0.60 9.01 -11.09
C ASN A 45 -0.09 7.91 -10.17
N LEU A 46 -0.32 6.66 -10.55
CA LEU A 46 0.06 5.48 -9.78
C LEU A 46 1.00 4.60 -10.59
N ALA A 47 1.93 3.96 -9.89
CA ALA A 47 2.81 2.96 -10.48
C ALA A 47 3.00 1.81 -9.50
N PRO A 48 3.15 0.57 -9.97
CA PRO A 48 3.38 -0.54 -9.05
C PRO A 48 4.63 -0.29 -8.19
N TRP A 49 4.50 -0.55 -6.89
CA TRP A 49 5.61 -0.35 -5.96
C TRP A 49 6.73 -1.31 -6.30
N MET A 50 7.95 -0.78 -6.40
CA MET A 50 9.15 -1.57 -6.71
C MET A 50 9.10 -2.25 -8.10
N MET A 51 8.37 -1.67 -9.04
CA MET A 51 8.13 -2.30 -10.36
C MET A 51 9.40 -2.63 -11.13
N ASP A 52 10.49 -1.89 -10.90
CA ASP A 52 11.75 -2.10 -11.60
C ASP A 52 12.60 -3.22 -10.97
N HIS A 53 12.16 -3.74 -9.83
CA HIS A 53 12.96 -4.69 -9.05
C HIS A 53 12.29 -6.04 -8.86
N THR A 54 10.97 -6.10 -8.98
CA THR A 54 10.24 -7.35 -8.75
C THR A 54 8.91 -7.33 -9.50
N LYS A 55 8.42 -8.51 -9.82
CA LYS A 55 7.07 -8.69 -10.35
C LYS A 55 6.09 -9.12 -9.26
N GLN A 56 6.56 -9.23 -8.05
CA GLN A 56 5.73 -9.57 -6.90
C GLN A 56 4.71 -8.45 -6.66
N ASP A 57 3.51 -8.82 -6.27
CA ASP A 57 2.45 -7.84 -6.01
C ASP A 57 1.91 -7.89 -4.58
N THR A 58 2.53 -8.69 -3.73
CA THR A 58 2.14 -8.80 -2.32
C THR A 58 3.40 -8.72 -1.47
N PHE A 59 3.38 -7.86 -0.46
CA PHE A 59 4.56 -7.59 0.36
C PHE A 59 4.20 -7.60 1.83
N MET A 60 5.15 -8.04 2.66
CA MET A 60 5.01 -7.96 4.12
C MET A 60 5.86 -6.80 4.61
N ILE A 61 5.30 -5.97 5.47
CA ILE A 61 6.03 -4.88 6.10
C ILE A 61 5.73 -4.81 7.59
N ASN A 62 6.61 -4.16 8.34
CA ASN A 62 6.38 -3.87 9.74
C ASN A 62 5.53 -2.61 9.89
N SER A 63 4.52 -2.69 10.74
CA SER A 63 3.66 -1.53 10.99
C SER A 63 4.40 -0.35 11.60
N ASP A 64 5.53 -0.59 12.26
CA ASP A 64 6.32 0.50 12.83
C ASP A 64 7.04 1.33 11.77
N LYS A 65 7.04 0.91 10.52
CA LYS A 65 7.56 1.70 9.38
C LYS A 65 6.49 2.59 8.76
N ILE A 66 5.26 2.50 9.23
CA ILE A 66 4.15 3.30 8.73
C ILE A 66 3.98 4.50 9.64
N ILE A 67 4.03 5.70 9.07
CA ILE A 67 3.77 6.92 9.83
C ILE A 67 2.27 7.09 10.03
N THR A 68 1.51 6.95 8.93
CA THR A 68 0.06 7.11 9.04
C THR A 68 -0.65 6.35 7.93
N LEU A 69 -1.90 6.01 8.23
CA LEU A 69 -2.84 5.44 7.26
C LEU A 69 -3.99 6.42 7.12
N ALA A 70 -4.44 6.63 5.89
CA ALA A 70 -5.54 7.54 5.62
C ALA A 70 -6.47 6.94 4.58
N ASP A 71 -7.71 7.38 4.58
CA ASP A 71 -8.66 6.95 3.57
C ASP A 71 -8.37 7.68 2.26
N PRO A 72 -8.34 6.98 1.12
CA PRO A 72 -8.11 7.64 -0.15
C PRO A 72 -9.31 8.50 -0.55
N THR A 73 -9.03 9.53 -1.35
CA THR A 73 -10.12 10.27 -1.99
C THR A 73 -10.85 9.35 -2.96
N PRO A 74 -12.12 9.63 -3.28
CA PRO A 74 -12.84 8.82 -4.26
C PRO A 74 -12.15 8.72 -5.61
N THR A 75 -11.54 9.81 -6.07
CA THR A 75 -10.81 9.82 -7.34
C THR A 75 -9.61 8.89 -7.30
N LEU A 76 -8.84 8.96 -6.23
CA LEU A 76 -7.66 8.11 -6.08
C LEU A 76 -8.04 6.64 -5.93
N LEU A 77 -9.09 6.36 -5.17
CA LEU A 77 -9.58 4.99 -4.99
C LEU A 77 -10.02 4.39 -6.32
N GLU A 78 -10.74 5.15 -7.13
CA GLU A 78 -11.18 4.69 -8.44
C GLU A 78 -9.97 4.38 -9.33
N LYS A 79 -8.97 5.25 -9.30
CA LYS A 79 -7.74 5.06 -10.07
C LYS A 79 -7.02 3.78 -9.65
N TYR A 80 -6.92 3.56 -8.34
CA TYR A 80 -6.30 2.37 -7.80
C TYR A 80 -7.05 1.10 -8.23
N GLU A 81 -8.36 1.11 -8.14
CA GLU A 81 -9.17 -0.05 -8.52
C GLU A 81 -9.04 -0.34 -10.01
N ASP A 82 -8.96 0.68 -10.86
CA ASP A 82 -8.74 0.49 -12.28
C ASP A 82 -7.36 -0.10 -12.59
N CYS A 83 -6.35 0.32 -11.84
CA CYS A 83 -4.98 -0.17 -12.04
C CYS A 83 -4.76 -1.59 -11.54
N THR A 84 -5.61 -2.06 -10.64
CA THR A 84 -5.42 -3.35 -9.97
C THR A 84 -6.44 -4.42 -10.38
N LYS A 85 -7.21 -4.14 -11.40
CA LYS A 85 -8.17 -5.12 -11.93
C LYS A 85 -7.50 -6.38 -12.45
#